data_e7c6f761df4c612cae3dc411af32d034
#
_entry.id   e7c6f761df4c612cae3dc411af32d034
#
_cell.length_a   1.000
_cell.length_b   1.000
_cell.length_c   1.000
_cell.angle_alpha   90.00
_cell.angle_beta   90.00
_cell.angle_gamma   90.00
#
_symmetry.space_group_name_H-M   'P 1'
#
loop_
_entity.id
_entity.type
_entity.pdbx_description
1 polymer ?
#
loop_
_entity_poly.entity_id
_entity_poly.type
_entity_poly.pdbx_seq_one_letter_code
_entity_poly.pdbx_strand_id
1 'polypeptide(L)'
;MFESFLGINFLNLYDTDAFLAIQLILTLTINCAIFKRMTDIRISWTVFLTLALLDVVIQYNITNMIMVFDVFILMILAFLAKGKTWSVTQYAFHTLFPVVTSDLLYRLLGLFFIPLLLNLPVAEVGSNALFYLLSYGLILPLYFVFDRFLGLDLKRWKVYSDDSFQNLQISRRVAIAMAIYLLGIYLSVNLDSWFPGYSSEVELRFRMLWVLLSAVAFIFLIAHLNQLSRQYLEESLAMEEKRHLNSLTKANQKIDLLYNELLQYRQSYQTVVEQFSEEVRDQE
;
A
#
# COMPACT_ATOMS: atom_id res chain seq x y z
N MET A 1 33.47 3.22 22.46
CA MET A 1 33.41 4.69 22.50
C MET A 1 31.97 5.23 22.46
N PHE A 2 31.01 4.52 21.86
CA PHE A 2 29.57 4.91 21.87
C PHE A 2 28.84 4.57 23.19
N GLU A 3 29.28 3.58 23.93
CA GLU A 3 28.66 3.11 25.17
C GLU A 3 28.67 4.13 26.32
N SER A 4 29.56 5.12 26.27
CA SER A 4 29.71 6.12 27.35
C SER A 4 28.94 7.42 27.12
N PHE A 5 28.32 7.60 25.95
CA PHE A 5 27.72 8.90 25.61
C PHE A 5 26.38 9.18 26.34
N LEU A 6 25.66 8.14 26.81
CA LEU A 6 24.37 8.29 27.50
C LEU A 6 24.32 7.60 28.87
N GLY A 7 25.40 6.95 29.33
CA GLY A 7 25.42 6.21 30.61
C GLY A 7 24.47 5.01 30.65
N ILE A 8 23.91 4.60 29.50
CA ILE A 8 22.97 3.48 29.36
C ILE A 8 23.75 2.33 28.75
N ASN A 9 23.74 1.17 29.42
CA ASN A 9 24.36 -0.05 28.89
C ASN A 9 23.35 -0.71 27.93
N PHE A 10 23.40 -0.31 26.63
CA PHE A 10 22.48 -0.78 25.60
C PHE A 10 22.53 -2.30 25.36
N LEU A 11 23.63 -2.96 25.71
CA LEU A 11 23.75 -4.41 25.60
C LEU A 11 22.85 -5.13 26.64
N ASN A 12 22.77 -4.61 27.85
CA ASN A 12 21.92 -5.19 28.89
C ASN A 12 20.45 -4.82 28.73
N LEU A 13 20.16 -3.76 27.96
CA LEU A 13 18.78 -3.31 27.73
C LEU A 13 18.05 -4.23 26.74
N TYR A 14 18.75 -4.84 25.79
CA TYR A 14 18.17 -5.67 24.73
C TYR A 14 17.35 -6.85 25.26
N ASP A 15 17.80 -7.47 26.34
CA ASP A 15 17.15 -8.65 26.93
C ASP A 15 16.09 -8.30 28.00
N THR A 16 15.70 -7.03 28.12
CA THR A 16 14.69 -6.62 29.10
C THR A 16 13.27 -6.66 28.52
N ASP A 17 12.29 -7.02 29.37
CA ASP A 17 10.86 -6.97 29.01
C ASP A 17 10.42 -5.58 28.59
N ALA A 18 11.01 -4.54 29.18
CA ALA A 18 10.76 -3.15 28.81
C ALA A 18 11.19 -2.86 27.38
N PHE A 19 12.32 -3.41 26.93
CA PHE A 19 12.78 -3.24 25.56
C PHE A 19 11.90 -3.98 24.57
N LEU A 20 11.43 -5.17 24.89
CA LEU A 20 10.48 -5.93 24.10
C LEU A 20 9.18 -5.09 23.89
N ALA A 21 8.66 -4.50 24.96
CA ALA A 21 7.47 -3.63 24.84
C ALA A 21 7.72 -2.41 23.94
N ILE A 22 8.90 -1.79 24.03
CA ILE A 22 9.29 -0.68 23.14
C ILE A 22 9.36 -1.16 21.69
N GLN A 23 9.94 -2.32 21.42
CA GLN A 23 10.02 -2.92 20.09
C GLN A 23 8.62 -3.08 19.47
N LEU A 24 7.68 -3.68 20.22
CA LEU A 24 6.33 -3.94 19.77
C LEU A 24 5.57 -2.64 19.45
N ILE A 25 5.62 -1.67 20.36
CA ILE A 25 4.98 -0.37 20.14
C ILE A 25 5.57 0.36 18.92
N LEU A 26 6.88 0.29 18.75
CA LEU A 26 7.58 0.93 17.63
C LEU A 26 7.21 0.28 16.30
N THR A 27 7.21 -1.06 16.24
CA THR A 27 6.80 -1.82 15.06
C THR A 27 5.36 -1.51 14.67
N LEU A 28 4.44 -1.57 15.63
CA LEU A 28 3.04 -1.26 15.39
C LEU A 28 2.85 0.19 14.94
N THR A 29 3.60 1.15 15.52
CA THR A 29 3.54 2.56 15.11
C THR A 29 3.93 2.75 13.65
N ILE A 30 5.02 2.09 13.22
CA ILE A 30 5.50 2.14 11.83
C ILE A 30 4.47 1.51 10.90
N ASN A 31 3.97 0.33 11.25
CA ASN A 31 2.96 -0.39 10.48
C ASN A 31 1.67 0.43 10.34
N CYS A 32 1.20 1.07 11.42
CA CYS A 32 0.06 1.98 11.40
C CYS A 32 0.31 3.24 10.57
N ALA A 33 1.53 3.79 10.58
CA ALA A 33 1.88 4.97 9.77
C ALA A 33 1.83 4.64 8.26
N ILE A 34 2.39 3.50 7.84
CA ILE A 34 2.34 3.02 6.46
C ILE A 34 0.88 2.72 6.07
N PHE A 35 0.15 1.99 6.92
CA PHE A 35 -1.26 1.66 6.71
C PHE A 35 -2.15 2.90 6.53
N LYS A 36 -1.99 3.90 7.40
CA LYS A 36 -2.70 5.18 7.31
C LYS A 36 -2.43 5.88 5.98
N ARG A 37 -1.18 5.86 5.52
CA ARG A 37 -0.82 6.48 4.24
C ARG A 37 -1.46 5.79 3.04
N MET A 38 -1.58 4.45 3.10
CA MET A 38 -2.21 3.68 2.03
C MET A 38 -3.73 3.81 1.99
N THR A 39 -4.37 3.86 3.16
CA THR A 39 -5.82 3.70 3.29
C THR A 39 -6.56 5.00 3.58
N ASP A 40 -5.87 6.08 3.98
CA ASP A 40 -6.43 7.33 4.55
C ASP A 40 -7.37 7.08 5.76
N ILE A 41 -7.28 5.91 6.39
CA ILE A 41 -8.05 5.62 7.60
C ILE A 41 -7.48 6.45 8.76
N ARG A 42 -8.35 7.24 9.39
CA ARG A 42 -7.96 8.01 10.57
C ARG A 42 -8.01 7.10 11.79
N ILE A 43 -6.84 6.80 12.35
CA ILE A 43 -6.72 6.04 13.58
C ILE A 43 -6.75 7.04 14.74
N SER A 44 -7.73 6.91 15.65
CA SER A 44 -7.80 7.71 16.87
C SER A 44 -6.70 7.25 17.84
N TRP A 45 -6.16 8.18 18.62
CA TRP A 45 -5.15 7.88 19.64
C TRP A 45 -5.62 6.84 20.66
N THR A 46 -6.89 6.89 21.04
CA THR A 46 -7.48 5.93 21.98
C THR A 46 -7.48 4.52 21.41
N VAL A 47 -7.91 4.35 20.16
CA VAL A 47 -7.90 3.05 19.47
C VAL A 47 -6.47 2.54 19.30
N PHE A 48 -5.54 3.42 18.92
CA PHE A 48 -4.13 3.05 18.80
C PHE A 48 -3.54 2.56 20.13
N LEU A 49 -3.73 3.29 21.22
CA LEU A 49 -3.23 2.91 22.54
C LEU A 49 -3.83 1.59 23.02
N THR A 50 -5.14 1.39 22.81
CA THR A 50 -5.79 0.12 23.18
C THR A 50 -5.22 -1.05 22.42
N LEU A 51 -4.98 -0.90 21.10
CA LEU A 51 -4.41 -1.94 20.27
C LEU A 51 -2.94 -2.20 20.59
N ALA A 52 -2.15 -1.15 20.87
CA ALA A 52 -0.76 -1.29 21.27
C ALA A 52 -0.64 -2.04 22.62
N LEU A 53 -1.53 -1.75 23.57
CA LEU A 53 -1.56 -2.46 24.85
C LEU A 53 -1.97 -3.92 24.66
N LEU A 54 -2.98 -4.17 23.81
CA LEU A 54 -3.42 -5.52 23.46
C LEU A 54 -2.27 -6.31 22.80
N ASP A 55 -1.56 -5.66 21.88
CA ASP A 55 -0.42 -6.23 21.17
C ASP A 55 0.69 -6.66 22.14
N VAL A 56 1.10 -5.77 23.03
CA VAL A 56 2.11 -6.05 24.05
C VAL A 56 1.67 -7.21 24.95
N VAL A 57 0.42 -7.21 25.42
CA VAL A 57 -0.09 -8.29 26.32
C VAL A 57 -0.11 -9.64 25.59
N ILE A 58 -0.56 -9.67 24.34
CA ILE A 58 -0.64 -10.93 23.59
C ILE A 58 0.74 -11.45 23.26
N GLN A 59 1.61 -10.60 22.74
CA GLN A 59 2.95 -11.01 22.29
C GLN A 59 3.89 -11.34 23.44
N TYR A 60 3.72 -10.73 24.61
CA TYR A 60 4.42 -11.12 25.81
C TYR A 60 4.14 -12.58 26.21
N ASN A 61 2.93 -13.07 25.95
CA ASN A 61 2.54 -14.44 26.26
C ASN A 61 2.85 -15.45 25.13
N ILE A 62 3.07 -14.98 23.88
CA ILE A 62 3.23 -15.82 22.69
C ILE A 62 4.50 -15.42 21.96
N THR A 63 5.64 -15.86 22.46
CA THR A 63 6.98 -15.38 22.13
C THR A 63 7.45 -15.53 20.68
N ASN A 64 6.77 -16.28 19.80
CA ASN A 64 7.33 -16.62 18.48
C ASN A 64 6.53 -16.14 17.27
N MET A 65 5.49 -15.29 17.43
CA MET A 65 4.60 -14.92 16.33
C MET A 65 4.46 -13.39 16.11
N ILE A 66 5.45 -12.61 16.49
CA ILE A 66 5.41 -11.13 16.55
C ILE A 66 4.77 -10.49 15.30
N MET A 67 5.19 -10.89 14.10
CA MET A 67 4.73 -10.25 12.87
C MET A 67 3.31 -10.61 12.45
N VAL A 68 2.87 -11.82 12.79
CA VAL A 68 1.54 -12.29 12.40
C VAL A 68 0.46 -11.52 13.16
N PHE A 69 0.74 -11.15 14.42
CA PHE A 69 -0.19 -10.36 15.23
C PHE A 69 -0.41 -8.95 14.69
N ASP A 70 0.63 -8.27 14.23
CA ASP A 70 0.49 -6.95 13.59
C ASP A 70 -0.48 -6.98 12.40
N VAL A 71 -0.43 -8.05 11.60
CA VAL A 71 -1.37 -8.25 10.49
C VAL A 71 -2.81 -8.35 11.01
N PHE A 72 -3.04 -9.13 12.08
CA PHE A 72 -4.38 -9.26 12.69
C PHE A 72 -4.87 -7.94 13.28
N ILE A 73 -4.01 -7.18 13.95
CA ILE A 73 -4.35 -5.87 14.50
C ILE A 73 -4.76 -4.90 13.39
N LEU A 74 -3.97 -4.83 12.32
CA LEU A 74 -4.31 -4.00 11.17
C LEU A 74 -5.59 -4.48 10.47
N MET A 75 -5.84 -5.79 10.44
CA MET A 75 -7.07 -6.36 9.89
C MET A 75 -8.30 -5.95 10.72
N ILE A 76 -8.21 -5.99 12.04
CA ILE A 76 -9.25 -5.51 12.94
C ILE A 76 -9.49 -4.00 12.72
N LEU A 77 -8.43 -3.19 12.65
CA LEU A 77 -8.53 -1.76 12.35
C LEU A 77 -9.23 -1.49 11.02
N ALA A 78 -8.82 -2.21 9.97
CA ALA A 78 -9.42 -2.08 8.65
C ALA A 78 -10.91 -2.46 8.68
N PHE A 79 -11.25 -3.55 9.37
CA PHE A 79 -12.63 -4.01 9.50
C PHE A 79 -13.51 -3.03 10.26
N LEU A 80 -13.03 -2.48 11.37
CA LEU A 80 -13.75 -1.45 12.14
C LEU A 80 -13.99 -0.18 11.33
N ALA A 81 -13.03 0.20 10.45
CA ALA A 81 -13.13 1.42 9.67
C ALA A 81 -13.94 1.26 8.37
N LYS A 82 -13.86 0.11 7.70
CA LYS A 82 -14.44 -0.13 6.37
C LYS A 82 -15.59 -1.12 6.36
N GLY A 83 -15.74 -1.94 7.41
CA GLY A 83 -16.82 -2.91 7.52
C GLY A 83 -16.86 -3.86 6.32
N LYS A 84 -18.04 -4.07 5.73
CA LYS A 84 -18.24 -4.97 4.59
C LYS A 84 -17.89 -4.36 3.22
N THR A 85 -17.39 -3.13 3.15
CA THR A 85 -17.13 -2.46 1.87
C THR A 85 -15.91 -3.01 1.14
N TRP A 86 -14.96 -3.60 1.85
CA TRP A 86 -13.78 -4.20 1.25
C TRP A 86 -13.95 -5.69 1.02
N SER A 87 -13.36 -6.19 -0.07
CA SER A 87 -13.21 -7.63 -0.31
C SER A 87 -12.14 -8.22 0.60
N VAL A 88 -12.18 -9.54 0.82
CA VAL A 88 -11.17 -10.26 1.61
C VAL A 88 -9.76 -10.03 1.08
N THR A 89 -9.62 -9.95 -0.23
CA THR A 89 -8.33 -9.68 -0.90
C THR A 89 -7.81 -8.27 -0.61
N GLN A 90 -8.69 -7.28 -0.56
CA GLN A 90 -8.32 -5.92 -0.20
C GLN A 90 -7.88 -5.83 1.26
N TYR A 91 -8.59 -6.52 2.17
CA TYR A 91 -8.15 -6.63 3.55
C TYR A 91 -6.75 -7.24 3.64
N ALA A 92 -6.54 -8.40 3.02
CA ALA A 92 -5.24 -9.07 3.02
C ALA A 92 -4.13 -8.17 2.45
N PHE A 93 -4.36 -7.51 1.33
CA PHE A 93 -3.38 -6.62 0.71
C PHE A 93 -3.00 -5.45 1.62
N HIS A 94 -4.00 -4.69 2.12
CA HIS A 94 -3.75 -3.48 2.89
C HIS A 94 -3.17 -3.76 4.27
N THR A 95 -3.38 -4.95 4.82
CA THR A 95 -2.83 -5.32 6.13
C THR A 95 -1.46 -5.99 6.03
N LEU A 96 -1.23 -6.82 5.01
CA LEU A 96 0.06 -7.46 4.80
C LEU A 96 1.13 -6.48 4.31
N PHE A 97 0.77 -5.54 3.43
CA PHE A 97 1.75 -4.64 2.82
C PHE A 97 2.53 -3.80 3.83
N PRO A 98 1.94 -3.13 4.83
CA PRO A 98 2.69 -2.39 5.84
C PRO A 98 3.67 -3.28 6.61
N VAL A 99 3.21 -4.45 7.05
CA VAL A 99 4.00 -5.39 7.86
C VAL A 99 5.17 -5.95 7.07
N VAL A 100 4.92 -6.40 5.85
CA VAL A 100 5.97 -6.94 4.97
C VAL A 100 6.99 -5.86 4.60
N THR A 101 6.52 -4.65 4.30
CA THR A 101 7.42 -3.55 3.92
C THR A 101 8.30 -3.11 5.08
N SER A 102 7.73 -2.96 6.27
CA SER A 102 8.49 -2.58 7.47
C SER A 102 9.49 -3.66 7.87
N ASP A 103 9.09 -4.93 7.85
CA ASP A 103 9.97 -6.06 8.19
C ASP A 103 11.09 -6.23 7.16
N LEU A 104 10.78 -6.14 5.88
CA LEU A 104 11.78 -6.23 4.82
C LEU A 104 12.83 -5.12 4.93
N LEU A 105 12.40 -3.87 5.15
CA LEU A 105 13.31 -2.74 5.36
C LEU A 105 14.14 -2.90 6.63
N TYR A 106 13.53 -3.34 7.74
CA TYR A 106 14.24 -3.64 8.98
C TYR A 106 15.34 -4.67 8.76
N ARG A 107 15.03 -5.78 8.09
CA ARG A 107 16.00 -6.85 7.82
C ARG A 107 17.09 -6.43 6.84
N LEU A 108 16.76 -5.65 5.82
CA LEU A 108 17.75 -5.09 4.90
C LEU A 108 18.73 -4.18 5.65
N LEU A 109 18.23 -3.35 6.55
CA LEU A 109 19.08 -2.48 7.37
C LEU A 109 19.95 -3.29 8.33
N GLY A 110 19.35 -4.20 9.11
CA GLY A 110 20.04 -4.95 10.16
C GLY A 110 20.99 -6.04 9.65
N LEU A 111 20.65 -6.70 8.53
CA LEU A 111 21.49 -7.78 7.98
C LEU A 111 22.55 -7.32 6.98
N PHE A 112 22.33 -6.19 6.30
CA PHE A 112 23.21 -5.75 5.22
C PHE A 112 23.76 -4.34 5.41
N PHE A 113 22.89 -3.32 5.52
CA PHE A 113 23.37 -1.93 5.49
C PHE A 113 24.18 -1.54 6.71
N ILE A 114 23.69 -1.80 7.91
CA ILE A 114 24.38 -1.42 9.16
C ILE A 114 25.68 -2.23 9.35
N PRO A 115 25.69 -3.57 9.20
CA PRO A 115 26.91 -4.35 9.27
C PRO A 115 27.96 -3.91 8.26
N LEU A 116 27.55 -3.65 7.00
CA LEU A 116 28.46 -3.21 5.94
C LEU A 116 29.02 -1.81 6.21
N LEU A 117 28.18 -0.88 6.65
CA LEU A 117 28.55 0.53 6.85
C LEU A 117 29.46 0.71 8.05
N LEU A 118 29.23 -0.07 9.12
CA LEU A 118 30.01 0.03 10.37
C LEU A 118 31.13 -1.01 10.44
N ASN A 119 31.23 -1.91 9.46
CA ASN A 119 32.16 -3.05 9.44
C ASN A 119 32.06 -3.91 10.71
N LEU A 120 30.82 -4.20 11.14
CA LEU A 120 30.51 -4.98 12.32
C LEU A 120 29.95 -6.36 11.92
N PRO A 121 30.15 -7.41 12.75
CA PRO A 121 29.50 -8.69 12.52
C PRO A 121 27.97 -8.57 12.70
N VAL A 122 27.20 -9.27 11.87
CA VAL A 122 25.73 -9.25 11.89
C VAL A 122 25.17 -9.63 13.27
N ALA A 123 25.83 -10.58 13.95
CA ALA A 123 25.43 -11.02 15.29
C ALA A 123 25.49 -9.87 16.33
N GLU A 124 26.49 -9.00 16.24
CA GLU A 124 26.65 -7.85 17.13
C GLU A 124 25.59 -6.78 16.87
N VAL A 125 25.27 -6.55 15.60
CA VAL A 125 24.19 -5.62 15.23
C VAL A 125 22.85 -6.14 15.71
N GLY A 126 22.59 -7.44 15.58
CA GLY A 126 21.32 -8.07 15.98
C GLY A 126 21.08 -8.13 17.49
N SER A 127 22.15 -8.10 18.30
CA SER A 127 22.06 -8.17 19.77
C SER A 127 22.09 -6.81 20.48
N ASN A 128 22.26 -5.70 19.73
CA ASN A 128 22.42 -4.38 20.33
C ASN A 128 21.18 -3.53 20.15
N ALA A 129 20.59 -3.10 21.26
CA ALA A 129 19.39 -2.25 21.31
C ALA A 129 19.52 -0.94 20.53
N LEU A 130 20.74 -0.34 20.52
CA LEU A 130 20.97 0.90 19.77
C LEU A 130 20.80 0.70 18.26
N PHE A 131 21.39 -0.36 17.70
CA PHE A 131 21.27 -0.66 16.27
C PHE A 131 19.85 -1.05 15.88
N TYR A 132 19.15 -1.72 16.80
CA TYR A 132 17.74 -2.02 16.64
C TYR A 132 16.91 -0.73 16.51
N LEU A 133 17.04 0.19 17.47
CA LEU A 133 16.33 1.48 17.45
C LEU A 133 16.71 2.33 16.24
N LEU A 134 17.99 2.33 15.87
CA LEU A 134 18.46 3.02 14.65
C LEU A 134 17.81 2.43 13.41
N SER A 135 17.75 1.10 13.28
CA SER A 135 17.10 0.43 12.16
C SER A 135 15.63 0.84 12.03
N TYR A 136 14.88 0.78 13.12
CA TYR A 136 13.47 1.17 13.12
C TYR A 136 13.27 2.67 12.88
N GLY A 137 14.13 3.53 13.41
CA GLY A 137 14.09 4.97 13.14
C GLY A 137 14.30 5.33 11.68
N LEU A 138 15.06 4.50 10.94
CA LEU A 138 15.34 4.70 9.52
C LEU A 138 14.26 4.12 8.59
N ILE A 139 13.37 3.23 9.07
CA ILE A 139 12.35 2.60 8.22
C ILE A 139 11.42 3.63 7.58
N LEU A 140 10.85 4.54 8.37
CA LEU A 140 9.92 5.54 7.84
C LEU A 140 10.58 6.50 6.83
N PRO A 141 11.75 7.11 7.10
CA PRO A 141 12.44 7.91 6.11
C PRO A 141 12.74 7.14 4.82
N LEU A 142 13.24 5.90 4.93
CA LEU A 142 13.49 5.06 3.77
C LEU A 142 12.21 4.72 3.01
N TYR A 143 11.15 4.37 3.72
CA TYR A 143 9.86 4.12 3.10
C TYR A 143 9.38 5.33 2.29
N PHE A 144 9.50 6.56 2.82
CA PHE A 144 9.15 7.78 2.10
C PHE A 144 10.03 8.02 0.87
N VAL A 145 11.33 7.73 0.98
CA VAL A 145 12.26 7.80 -0.15
C VAL A 145 11.85 6.80 -1.23
N PHE A 146 11.58 5.54 -0.85
CA PHE A 146 11.12 4.51 -1.79
C PHE A 146 9.76 4.86 -2.41
N ASP A 147 8.80 5.35 -1.62
CA ASP A 147 7.50 5.82 -2.10
C ASP A 147 7.64 6.89 -3.19
N ARG A 148 8.60 7.81 -2.99
CA ARG A 148 8.88 8.88 -3.94
C ARG A 148 9.65 8.41 -5.18
N PHE A 149 10.68 7.56 -5.02
CA PHE A 149 11.51 7.07 -6.12
C PHE A 149 10.77 6.08 -7.02
N LEU A 150 10.02 5.18 -6.44
CA LEU A 150 9.24 4.19 -7.18
C LEU A 150 7.93 4.77 -7.74
N GLY A 151 7.63 6.03 -7.40
CA GLY A 151 6.39 6.68 -7.82
C GLY A 151 5.16 5.89 -7.37
N LEU A 152 5.27 5.27 -6.18
CA LEU A 152 4.21 4.49 -5.57
C LEU A 152 3.05 5.43 -5.24
N ASP A 153 2.19 5.68 -6.20
CA ASP A 153 0.94 6.37 -5.91
C ASP A 153 -0.05 5.40 -5.27
N LEU A 154 0.31 4.97 -4.05
CA LEU A 154 -0.53 4.08 -3.24
C LEU A 154 -1.95 4.64 -3.03
N LYS A 155 -2.12 5.95 -3.13
CA LYS A 155 -3.43 6.59 -3.11
C LYS A 155 -4.22 6.32 -4.38
N ARG A 156 -3.57 6.22 -5.54
CA ARG A 156 -4.22 5.83 -6.80
C ARG A 156 -4.67 4.38 -6.76
N TRP A 157 -3.94 3.50 -6.10
CA TRP A 157 -4.38 2.11 -5.91
C TRP A 157 -5.70 2.00 -5.14
N LYS A 158 -6.04 3.00 -4.36
CA LYS A 158 -7.33 3.11 -3.69
C LYS A 158 -8.49 3.35 -4.66
N VAL A 159 -8.30 4.17 -5.68
CA VAL A 159 -9.33 4.46 -6.71
C VAL A 159 -9.61 3.23 -7.58
N TYR A 160 -8.60 2.40 -7.81
CA TYR A 160 -8.71 1.17 -8.61
C TYR A 160 -9.15 -0.07 -7.81
N SER A 161 -9.29 0.03 -6.50
CA SER A 161 -9.79 -1.07 -5.67
C SER A 161 -11.31 -1.28 -5.78
N ASP A 162 -12.04 -0.33 -6.36
CA ASP A 162 -13.46 -0.44 -6.60
C ASP A 162 -13.74 -1.17 -7.91
N ASP A 163 -14.21 -2.40 -7.77
CA ASP A 163 -15.04 -3.18 -8.71
C ASP A 163 -14.46 -3.73 -10.02
N SER A 164 -13.22 -3.54 -10.40
CA SER A 164 -12.73 -4.26 -11.56
C SER A 164 -12.12 -5.63 -11.19
N PHE A 165 -12.60 -6.70 -11.82
CA PHE A 165 -12.14 -8.08 -11.67
C PHE A 165 -10.60 -8.25 -11.80
N GLN A 166 -9.97 -7.44 -12.65
CA GLN A 166 -8.52 -7.47 -12.87
C GLN A 166 -7.75 -6.91 -11.68
N ASN A 167 -8.22 -5.84 -11.03
CA ASN A 167 -7.61 -5.27 -9.83
C ASN A 167 -7.66 -6.25 -8.66
N LEU A 168 -8.73 -7.03 -8.56
CA LEU A 168 -8.87 -8.06 -7.54
C LEU A 168 -7.85 -9.19 -7.73
N GLN A 169 -7.56 -9.60 -8.97
CA GLN A 169 -6.54 -10.61 -9.27
C GLN A 169 -5.13 -10.13 -8.94
N ILE A 170 -4.81 -8.88 -9.25
CA ILE A 170 -3.50 -8.28 -8.97
C ILE A 170 -3.30 -8.20 -7.46
N SER A 171 -4.24 -7.64 -6.73
CA SER A 171 -4.19 -7.54 -5.27
C SER A 171 -4.05 -8.92 -4.62
N ARG A 172 -4.71 -9.95 -5.16
CA ARG A 172 -4.60 -11.33 -4.70
C ARG A 172 -3.19 -11.91 -4.91
N ARG A 173 -2.59 -11.73 -6.10
CA ARG A 173 -1.23 -12.21 -6.37
C ARG A 173 -0.21 -11.56 -5.45
N VAL A 174 -0.33 -10.26 -5.22
CA VAL A 174 0.53 -9.51 -4.30
C VAL A 174 0.36 -10.00 -2.87
N ALA A 175 -0.87 -10.15 -2.40
CA ALA A 175 -1.14 -10.66 -1.06
C ALA A 175 -0.57 -12.07 -0.84
N ILE A 176 -0.67 -12.95 -1.85
CA ILE A 176 -0.06 -14.28 -1.80
C ILE A 176 1.48 -14.19 -1.72
N ALA A 177 2.11 -13.35 -2.53
CA ALA A 177 3.56 -13.16 -2.49
C ALA A 177 4.03 -12.64 -1.12
N MET A 178 3.30 -11.71 -0.52
CA MET A 178 3.56 -11.21 0.83
C MET A 178 3.38 -12.28 1.91
N ALA A 179 2.34 -13.12 1.79
CA ALA A 179 2.11 -14.23 2.71
C ALA A 179 3.24 -15.28 2.60
N ILE A 180 3.71 -15.56 1.40
CA ILE A 180 4.88 -16.45 1.16
C ILE A 180 6.13 -15.86 1.80
N TYR A 181 6.35 -14.55 1.69
CA TYR A 181 7.46 -13.88 2.36
C TYR A 181 7.42 -14.09 3.88
N LEU A 182 6.29 -13.79 4.53
CA LEU A 182 6.14 -13.95 5.98
C LEU A 182 6.32 -15.40 6.41
N LEU A 183 5.78 -16.36 5.63
CA LEU A 183 5.96 -17.77 5.90
C LEU A 183 7.45 -18.17 5.82
N GLY A 184 8.17 -17.69 4.81
CA GLY A 184 9.59 -17.98 4.67
C GLY A 184 10.43 -17.39 5.80
N ILE A 185 10.11 -16.18 6.26
CA ILE A 185 10.75 -15.59 7.45
C ILE A 185 10.43 -16.41 8.70
N TYR A 186 9.17 -16.78 8.91
CA TYR A 186 8.76 -17.61 10.04
C TYR A 186 9.52 -18.95 10.05
N LEU A 187 9.60 -19.62 8.91
CA LEU A 187 10.38 -20.86 8.78
C LEU A 187 11.87 -20.62 9.06
N SER A 188 12.45 -19.52 8.58
CA SER A 188 13.86 -19.21 8.78
C SER A 188 14.21 -18.95 10.25
N VAL A 189 13.30 -18.37 11.02
CA VAL A 189 13.49 -18.09 12.46
C VAL A 189 13.33 -19.35 13.31
N ASN A 190 12.51 -20.31 12.87
CA ASN A 190 12.24 -21.54 13.62
C ASN A 190 12.97 -22.76 13.03
N LEU A 191 13.99 -22.55 12.21
CA LEU A 191 14.69 -23.64 11.52
C LEU A 191 15.32 -24.64 12.49
N ASP A 192 15.93 -24.14 13.57
CA ASP A 192 16.55 -24.98 14.63
C ASP A 192 15.54 -25.85 15.37
N SER A 193 14.31 -25.33 15.56
CA SER A 193 13.25 -26.11 16.24
C SER A 193 12.75 -27.27 15.37
N TRP A 194 12.77 -27.10 14.03
CA TRP A 194 12.27 -28.08 13.09
C TRP A 194 13.33 -29.07 12.60
N PHE A 195 14.57 -28.60 12.55
CA PHE A 195 15.72 -29.39 12.10
C PHE A 195 16.88 -29.26 13.08
N PRO A 196 16.82 -29.97 14.22
CA PRO A 196 17.87 -29.90 15.23
C PRO A 196 19.19 -30.40 14.64
N GLY A 197 20.23 -29.56 14.72
CA GLY A 197 21.57 -29.84 14.20
C GLY A 197 22.04 -28.86 13.10
N TYR A 198 21.23 -27.92 12.66
CA TYR A 198 21.72 -26.83 11.84
C TYR A 198 22.53 -25.83 12.68
N SER A 199 23.66 -25.40 12.15
CA SER A 199 24.45 -24.36 12.82
C SER A 199 23.77 -22.98 12.65
N SER A 200 23.94 -22.14 13.67
CA SER A 200 23.44 -20.75 13.64
C SER A 200 23.94 -19.96 12.42
N GLU A 201 25.09 -20.31 11.87
CA GLU A 201 25.68 -19.72 10.68
C GLU A 201 24.88 -20.08 9.41
N VAL A 202 24.42 -21.32 9.28
CA VAL A 202 23.60 -21.77 8.15
C VAL A 202 22.23 -21.09 8.18
N GLU A 203 21.64 -20.97 9.36
CA GLU A 203 20.39 -20.26 9.57
C GLU A 203 20.51 -18.78 9.15
N LEU A 204 21.59 -18.10 9.59
CA LEU A 204 21.83 -16.71 9.22
C LEU A 204 22.01 -16.53 7.71
N ARG A 205 22.79 -17.42 7.06
CA ARG A 205 22.98 -17.38 5.60
C ARG A 205 21.67 -17.61 4.84
N PHE A 206 20.85 -18.56 5.29
CA PHE A 206 19.54 -18.81 4.70
C PHE A 206 18.62 -17.59 4.85
N ARG A 207 18.57 -16.98 6.02
CA ARG A 207 17.80 -15.76 6.30
C ARG A 207 18.25 -14.60 5.41
N MET A 208 19.55 -14.38 5.27
CA MET A 208 20.10 -13.35 4.40
C MET A 208 19.72 -13.58 2.95
N LEU A 209 19.87 -14.81 2.44
CA LEU A 209 19.49 -15.16 1.07
C LEU A 209 17.98 -14.92 0.83
N TRP A 210 17.13 -15.35 1.77
CA TRP A 210 15.68 -15.19 1.69
C TRP A 210 15.26 -13.73 1.66
N VAL A 211 15.83 -12.90 2.52
CA VAL A 211 15.57 -11.45 2.56
C VAL A 211 15.99 -10.79 1.25
N LEU A 212 17.16 -11.14 0.70
CA LEU A 212 17.67 -10.57 -0.55
C LEU A 212 16.78 -10.95 -1.76
N LEU A 213 16.44 -12.23 -1.86
CA LEU A 213 15.54 -12.72 -2.91
C LEU A 213 14.17 -12.05 -2.83
N SER A 214 13.65 -11.92 -1.62
CA SER A 214 12.36 -11.28 -1.37
C SER A 214 12.39 -9.78 -1.67
N ALA A 215 13.48 -9.08 -1.37
CA ALA A 215 13.64 -7.67 -1.71
C ALA A 215 13.62 -7.44 -3.23
N VAL A 216 14.37 -8.28 -3.97
CA VAL A 216 14.37 -8.23 -5.44
C VAL A 216 12.97 -8.52 -5.99
N ALA A 217 12.32 -9.59 -5.51
CA ALA A 217 10.96 -9.94 -5.91
C ALA A 217 9.96 -8.82 -5.60
N PHE A 218 10.10 -8.17 -4.44
CA PHE A 218 9.25 -7.07 -4.03
C PHE A 218 9.41 -5.83 -4.91
N ILE A 219 10.64 -5.47 -5.29
CA ILE A 219 10.90 -4.38 -6.24
C ILE A 219 10.26 -4.66 -7.60
N PHE A 220 10.43 -5.89 -8.13
CA PHE A 220 9.80 -6.27 -9.40
C PHE A 220 8.27 -6.24 -9.31
N LEU A 221 7.71 -6.71 -8.21
CA LEU A 221 6.27 -6.70 -7.97
C LEU A 221 5.72 -5.27 -7.99
N ILE A 222 6.38 -4.35 -7.27
CA ILE A 222 6.01 -2.94 -7.22
C ILE A 222 6.14 -2.28 -8.60
N ALA A 223 7.23 -2.53 -9.32
CA ALA A 223 7.43 -2.00 -10.68
C ALA A 223 6.31 -2.47 -11.62
N HIS A 224 5.96 -3.75 -11.55
CA HIS A 224 4.86 -4.32 -12.33
C HIS A 224 3.50 -3.72 -11.98
N LEU A 225 3.21 -3.53 -10.68
CA LEU A 225 1.99 -2.88 -10.23
C LEU A 225 1.88 -1.43 -10.72
N ASN A 226 2.98 -0.69 -10.68
CA ASN A 226 3.01 0.68 -11.19
C ASN A 226 2.76 0.73 -12.71
N GLN A 227 3.34 -0.20 -13.46
CA GLN A 227 3.11 -0.31 -14.90
C GLN A 227 1.63 -0.60 -15.20
N LEU A 228 1.04 -1.57 -14.52
CA LEU A 228 -0.37 -1.90 -14.66
C LEU A 228 -1.26 -0.73 -14.28
N SER A 229 -0.97 -0.03 -13.19
CA SER A 229 -1.72 1.16 -12.77
C SER A 229 -1.69 2.27 -13.83
N ARG A 230 -0.55 2.49 -14.50
CA ARG A 230 -0.44 3.45 -15.59
C ARG A 230 -1.26 3.04 -16.80
N GLN A 231 -1.19 1.79 -17.23
CA GLN A 231 -1.99 1.26 -18.35
C GLN A 231 -3.49 1.45 -18.09
N TYR A 232 -3.96 1.14 -16.88
CA TYR A 232 -5.35 1.37 -16.51
C TYR A 232 -5.77 2.84 -16.58
N LEU A 233 -4.89 3.73 -16.10
CA LEU A 233 -5.16 5.16 -16.17
C LEU A 233 -5.31 5.63 -17.62
N GLU A 234 -4.40 5.19 -18.48
CA GLU A 234 -4.44 5.50 -19.92
C GLU A 234 -5.71 4.96 -20.58
N GLU A 235 -6.09 3.70 -20.30
CA GLU A 235 -7.33 3.11 -20.82
C GLU A 235 -8.58 3.85 -20.30
N SER A 236 -8.61 4.22 -19.01
CA SER A 236 -9.75 4.95 -18.45
C SER A 236 -9.90 6.34 -19.05
N LEU A 237 -8.79 7.06 -19.24
CA LEU A 237 -8.78 8.36 -19.91
C LEU A 237 -9.23 8.25 -21.38
N ALA A 238 -8.75 7.24 -22.10
CA ALA A 238 -9.18 7.00 -23.48
C ALA A 238 -10.69 6.68 -23.58
N MET A 239 -11.23 5.93 -22.59
CA MET A 239 -12.68 5.67 -22.53
C MET A 239 -13.50 6.94 -22.23
N GLU A 240 -13.03 7.79 -21.32
CA GLU A 240 -13.66 9.06 -21.02
C GLU A 240 -13.64 10.00 -22.23
N GLU A 241 -12.50 10.11 -22.89
CA GLU A 241 -12.36 10.89 -24.12
C GLU A 241 -13.33 10.40 -25.18
N LYS A 242 -13.42 9.10 -25.41
CA LYS A 242 -14.39 8.50 -26.34
C LYS A 242 -15.84 8.80 -25.97
N ARG A 243 -16.17 8.78 -24.66
CA ARG A 243 -17.52 9.17 -24.19
C ARG A 243 -17.80 10.66 -24.47
N HIS A 244 -16.83 11.53 -24.22
CA HIS A 244 -16.95 12.95 -24.50
C HIS A 244 -17.14 13.22 -26.01
N LEU A 245 -16.33 12.58 -26.86
CA LEU A 245 -16.47 12.69 -28.32
C LEU A 245 -17.84 12.21 -28.79
N ASN A 246 -18.32 11.08 -28.26
CA ASN A 246 -19.67 10.59 -28.60
C ASN A 246 -20.79 11.57 -28.15
N SER A 247 -20.64 12.20 -27.00
CA SER A 247 -21.59 13.18 -26.48
C SER A 247 -21.60 14.46 -27.33
N LEU A 248 -20.43 14.94 -27.76
CA LEU A 248 -20.26 16.07 -28.66
C LEU A 248 -20.86 15.78 -30.03
N THR A 249 -20.61 14.59 -30.58
CA THR A 249 -21.20 14.16 -31.88
C THR A 249 -22.71 14.15 -31.78
N LYS A 250 -23.31 13.62 -30.73
CA LYS A 250 -24.76 13.64 -30.51
C LYS A 250 -25.31 15.06 -30.35
N ALA A 251 -24.57 15.93 -29.63
CA ALA A 251 -24.95 17.33 -29.48
C ALA A 251 -24.94 18.07 -30.83
N ASN A 252 -23.89 17.85 -31.65
CA ASN A 252 -23.82 18.43 -33.00
C ASN A 252 -24.96 17.93 -33.91
N GLN A 253 -25.24 16.63 -33.92
CA GLN A 253 -26.38 16.07 -34.66
C GLN A 253 -27.72 16.73 -34.25
N LYS A 254 -27.90 16.98 -32.95
CA LYS A 254 -29.10 17.66 -32.46
C LYS A 254 -29.17 19.13 -32.90
N ILE A 255 -28.02 19.82 -32.94
CA ILE A 255 -27.92 21.18 -33.45
C ILE A 255 -28.28 21.21 -34.94
N ASP A 256 -27.76 20.28 -35.75
CA ASP A 256 -28.03 20.16 -37.15
C ASP A 256 -29.54 19.91 -37.44
N LEU A 257 -30.15 19.03 -36.63
CA LEU A 257 -31.61 18.79 -36.73
C LEU A 257 -32.41 20.07 -36.41
N LEU A 258 -32.07 20.76 -35.32
CA LEU A 258 -32.74 22.01 -34.95
C LEU A 258 -32.54 23.10 -35.99
N TYR A 259 -31.35 23.18 -36.60
CA TYR A 259 -31.08 24.12 -37.68
C TYR A 259 -31.94 23.83 -38.93
N ASN A 260 -32.07 22.57 -39.32
CA ASN A 260 -32.91 22.15 -40.43
C ASN A 260 -34.40 22.41 -40.15
N GLU A 261 -34.88 22.19 -38.94
CA GLU A 261 -36.24 22.55 -38.52
C GLU A 261 -36.46 24.07 -38.64
N LEU A 262 -35.53 24.88 -38.16
CA LEU A 262 -35.58 26.33 -38.27
C LEU A 262 -35.64 26.79 -39.75
N LEU A 263 -34.88 26.16 -40.64
CA LEU A 263 -34.93 26.45 -42.07
C LEU A 263 -36.32 26.14 -42.67
N GLN A 264 -36.90 24.98 -42.27
CA GLN A 264 -38.27 24.62 -42.72
C GLN A 264 -39.31 25.61 -42.20
N TYR A 265 -39.23 26.03 -40.95
CA TYR A 265 -40.12 27.07 -40.39
C TYR A 265 -39.97 28.39 -41.11
N ARG A 266 -38.75 28.81 -41.45
CA ARG A 266 -38.50 30.04 -42.20
C ARG A 266 -39.11 29.97 -43.60
N GLN A 267 -38.96 28.85 -44.31
CA GLN A 267 -39.57 28.67 -45.65
C GLN A 267 -41.07 28.66 -45.55
N SER A 268 -41.65 27.92 -44.60
CA SER A 268 -43.13 27.93 -44.42
C SER A 268 -43.65 29.30 -44.08
N TYR A 269 -42.94 30.06 -43.24
CA TYR A 269 -43.32 31.44 -42.91
C TYR A 269 -43.27 32.37 -44.14
N GLN A 270 -42.23 32.23 -44.96
CA GLN A 270 -42.14 33.00 -46.22
C GLN A 270 -43.33 32.70 -47.19
N THR A 271 -43.68 31.42 -47.33
CA THR A 271 -44.81 31.00 -48.15
C THR A 271 -46.12 31.58 -47.62
N VAL A 272 -46.36 31.60 -46.34
CA VAL A 272 -47.54 32.21 -45.72
C VAL A 272 -47.57 33.72 -45.95
N VAL A 273 -46.45 34.43 -45.82
CA VAL A 273 -46.37 35.89 -46.08
C VAL A 273 -46.59 36.18 -47.51
N GLU A 274 -46.12 35.41 -48.49
CA GLU A 274 -46.35 35.55 -49.91
C GLU A 274 -47.83 35.34 -50.24
N GLN A 275 -48.47 34.30 -49.71
CA GLN A 275 -49.92 34.08 -49.88
C GLN A 275 -50.76 35.24 -49.35
N PHE A 276 -50.41 35.72 -48.12
CA PHE A 276 -51.11 36.91 -47.60
C PHE A 276 -50.92 38.15 -48.44
N SER A 277 -49.76 38.37 -49.02
CA SER A 277 -49.45 39.49 -49.87
C SER A 277 -50.20 39.41 -51.23
N GLU A 278 -50.40 38.21 -51.77
CA GLU A 278 -51.23 37.98 -52.99
C GLU A 278 -52.70 38.19 -52.68
N GLU A 279 -53.26 37.68 -51.59
CA GLU A 279 -54.64 37.88 -51.17
C GLU A 279 -54.96 39.35 -50.93
N VAL A 280 -54.07 40.14 -50.38
CA VAL A 280 -54.24 41.59 -50.19
C VAL A 280 -54.19 42.31 -51.52
N ARG A 281 -53.44 41.89 -52.51
CA ARG A 281 -53.30 42.47 -53.83
C ARG A 281 -54.49 42.17 -54.72
N ASP A 282 -55.17 41.05 -54.57
CA ASP A 282 -56.37 40.68 -55.31
C ASP A 282 -57.61 41.31 -54.72
N GLN A 283 -57.54 42.02 -53.59
CA GLN A 283 -58.65 42.79 -53.00
C GLN A 283 -58.61 44.29 -53.30
N GLU A 284 -57.56 44.81 -53.95
CA GLU A 284 -57.45 46.17 -54.47
C GLU A 284 -57.82 46.18 -55.98
#